data_de629383d0960ec7ef33429c88607040
#
_entry.id   de629383d0960ec7ef33429c88607040
#
_cell.length_a   1.000
_cell.length_b   1.000
_cell.length_c   1.000
_cell.angle_alpha   90.00
_cell.angle_beta   90.00
_cell.angle_gamma   90.00
#
_symmetry.space_group_name_H-M   'P 1'
#
loop_
_entity.id
_entity.type
_entity.pdbx_description
1 polymer ?
#
loop_
_entity_poly.entity_id
_entity_poly.type
_entity_poly.pdbx_seq_one_letter_code
_entity_poly.pdbx_strand_id
1 'polypeptide(L)'
;LAGEQLAIIGPSGAGKTTLLHLLACALEPASGSLLLDGQDPWQLSRSALRMQRAALFLAPQVPPLPPRQRVVTAVLAGRLPHESLWASMRSLFYPVDIPRAEQALAGFDLVDKLFERVDRLSGGERQRVGLARALVSEASLLLVDEPLSALDPTRAEHAMQTLTQAARARGATLVATLHQVDMALMHFP
;
A
#
# COMPACT_ATOMS: atom_id res chain seq x y z
N LEU A 1 -9.79 15.54 -0.67
CA LEU A 1 -8.76 16.55 -0.44
C LEU A 1 -7.44 15.86 -0.07
N ALA A 2 -6.29 16.52 -0.27
CA ALA A 2 -5.01 15.98 0.15
C ALA A 2 -4.99 15.77 1.68
N GLY A 3 -4.46 14.62 2.14
CA GLY A 3 -4.41 14.26 3.55
C GLY A 3 -5.69 13.67 4.13
N GLU A 4 -6.76 13.55 3.35
CA GLU A 4 -8.00 12.90 3.81
C GLU A 4 -7.83 11.40 3.94
N GLN A 5 -8.65 10.82 4.82
CA GLN A 5 -8.75 9.38 4.99
C GLN A 5 -10.17 8.94 4.68
N LEU A 6 -10.30 8.03 3.73
CA LEU A 6 -11.58 7.60 3.18
C LEU A 6 -11.72 6.07 3.28
N ALA A 7 -12.86 5.62 3.78
CA ALA A 7 -13.26 4.21 3.72
C ALA A 7 -14.31 4.01 2.64
N ILE A 8 -14.10 3.06 1.75
CA ILE A 8 -15.08 2.63 0.76
C ILE A 8 -15.71 1.32 1.25
N ILE A 9 -16.99 1.36 1.55
CA ILE A 9 -17.76 0.23 2.05
C ILE A 9 -18.74 -0.23 0.97
N GLY A 10 -18.93 -1.52 0.88
CA GLY A 10 -19.90 -2.11 -0.05
C GLY A 10 -19.81 -3.62 -0.13
N PRO A 11 -20.83 -4.30 -0.66
CA PRO A 11 -20.81 -5.75 -0.79
C PRO A 11 -19.70 -6.23 -1.74
N SER A 12 -19.42 -7.54 -1.70
CA SER A 12 -18.53 -8.16 -2.67
C SER A 12 -19.09 -7.98 -4.09
N GLY A 13 -18.21 -7.71 -5.05
CA GLY A 13 -18.60 -7.45 -6.44
C GLY A 13 -19.12 -6.02 -6.73
N ALA A 14 -19.20 -5.11 -5.76
CA ALA A 14 -19.62 -3.71 -5.96
C ALA A 14 -18.63 -2.84 -6.76
N GLY A 15 -17.51 -3.40 -7.21
CA GLY A 15 -16.51 -2.66 -7.99
C GLY A 15 -15.47 -1.91 -7.18
N LYS A 16 -15.37 -2.12 -5.86
CA LYS A 16 -14.40 -1.43 -4.98
C LYS A 16 -12.94 -1.57 -5.46
N THR A 17 -12.51 -2.81 -5.73
CA THR A 17 -11.17 -3.10 -6.28
C THR A 17 -10.95 -2.41 -7.63
N THR A 18 -11.95 -2.43 -8.52
CA THR A 18 -11.89 -1.75 -9.82
C THR A 18 -11.72 -0.25 -9.64
N LEU A 19 -12.43 0.36 -8.70
CA LEU A 19 -12.28 1.78 -8.38
C LEU A 19 -10.87 2.09 -7.89
N LEU A 20 -10.29 1.27 -7.00
CA LEU A 20 -8.90 1.47 -6.56
C LEU A 20 -7.90 1.34 -7.72
N HIS A 21 -8.13 0.42 -8.67
CA HIS A 21 -7.27 0.29 -9.86
C HIS A 21 -7.40 1.49 -10.80
N LEU A 22 -8.59 2.08 -10.93
CA LEU A 22 -8.77 3.35 -11.67
C LEU A 22 -7.99 4.47 -10.99
N LEU A 23 -8.17 4.66 -9.68
CA LEU A 23 -7.46 5.68 -8.90
C LEU A 23 -5.94 5.48 -8.90
N ALA A 24 -5.46 4.23 -8.97
CA ALA A 24 -4.04 3.90 -9.12
C ALA A 24 -3.51 4.10 -10.54
N CYS A 25 -4.32 4.59 -11.48
CA CYS A 25 -3.98 4.66 -12.92
C CYS A 25 -3.55 3.31 -13.51
N ALA A 26 -4.00 2.19 -12.93
CA ALA A 26 -3.75 0.84 -13.43
C ALA A 26 -4.76 0.41 -14.48
N LEU A 27 -5.95 1.00 -14.48
CA LEU A 27 -7.02 0.80 -15.45
C LEU A 27 -7.46 2.14 -16.01
N GLU A 28 -7.72 2.19 -17.31
CA GLU A 28 -8.36 3.32 -17.98
C GLU A 28 -9.89 3.22 -17.84
N PRO A 29 -10.61 4.32 -17.50
CA PRO A 29 -12.05 4.28 -17.41
C PRO A 29 -12.68 4.03 -18.79
N ALA A 30 -13.67 3.12 -18.88
CA ALA A 30 -14.39 2.82 -20.10
C ALA A 30 -15.28 3.99 -20.54
N SER A 31 -15.70 4.84 -19.60
CA SER A 31 -16.48 6.07 -19.82
C SER A 31 -16.28 7.04 -18.67
N GLY A 32 -16.53 8.31 -18.89
CA GLY A 32 -16.26 9.37 -17.92
C GLY A 32 -14.80 9.82 -17.95
N SER A 33 -14.35 10.51 -16.89
CA SER A 33 -12.98 11.01 -16.76
C SER A 33 -12.50 10.85 -15.33
N LEU A 34 -11.20 10.57 -15.18
CA LEU A 34 -10.48 10.62 -13.91
C LEU A 34 -9.51 11.79 -13.96
N LEU A 35 -9.58 12.67 -12.97
CA LEU A 35 -8.61 13.75 -12.82
C LEU A 35 -7.85 13.57 -11.51
N LEU A 36 -6.54 13.54 -11.58
CA LEU A 36 -5.64 13.58 -10.44
C LEU A 36 -4.87 14.90 -10.49
N ASP A 37 -5.01 15.71 -9.45
CA ASP A 37 -4.48 17.08 -9.39
C ASP A 37 -4.88 17.92 -10.62
N GLY A 38 -6.13 17.74 -11.09
CA GLY A 38 -6.69 18.46 -12.24
C GLY A 38 -6.21 17.98 -13.61
N GLN A 39 -5.41 16.92 -13.68
CA GLN A 39 -4.89 16.35 -14.92
C GLN A 39 -5.46 14.97 -15.18
N ASP A 40 -5.80 14.68 -16.44
CA ASP A 40 -6.18 13.35 -16.89
C ASP A 40 -4.92 12.50 -17.10
N PRO A 41 -4.72 11.41 -16.30
CA PRO A 41 -3.54 10.56 -16.39
C PRO A 41 -3.30 9.97 -17.77
N TRP A 42 -4.36 9.72 -18.52
CA TRP A 42 -4.32 9.05 -19.83
C TRP A 42 -3.93 9.97 -20.97
N GLN A 43 -3.96 11.28 -20.71
CA GLN A 43 -3.45 12.32 -21.66
C GLN A 43 -2.00 12.72 -21.37
N LEU A 44 -1.39 12.20 -20.33
CA LEU A 44 -0.01 12.49 -19.96
C LEU A 44 0.99 11.76 -20.86
N SER A 45 2.18 12.34 -21.02
CA SER A 45 3.32 11.62 -21.57
C SER A 45 3.68 10.42 -20.70
N ARG A 46 4.34 9.40 -21.27
CA ARG A 46 4.77 8.21 -20.52
C ARG A 46 5.63 8.55 -19.29
N SER A 47 6.48 9.56 -19.39
CA SER A 47 7.33 10.02 -18.29
C SER A 47 6.50 10.69 -17.19
N ALA A 48 5.55 11.56 -17.56
CA ALA A 48 4.67 12.24 -16.61
C ALA A 48 3.74 11.24 -15.90
N LEU A 49 3.14 10.30 -16.63
CA LEU A 49 2.32 9.22 -16.05
C LEU A 49 3.14 8.34 -15.09
N ARG A 50 4.41 8.04 -15.41
CA ARG A 50 5.28 7.30 -14.50
C ARG A 50 5.54 8.09 -13.21
N MET A 51 5.79 9.39 -13.29
CA MET A 51 5.96 10.25 -12.11
C MET A 51 4.68 10.31 -11.28
N GLN A 52 3.52 10.46 -11.92
CA GLN A 52 2.24 10.45 -11.23
C GLN A 52 2.00 9.10 -10.51
N ARG A 53 2.25 7.98 -11.18
CA ARG A 53 2.15 6.65 -10.55
C ARG A 53 3.14 6.44 -9.41
N ALA A 54 4.29 7.09 -9.42
CA ALA A 54 5.24 7.03 -8.31
C ALA A 54 4.69 7.69 -7.03
N ALA A 55 3.82 8.71 -7.17
CA ALA A 55 3.13 9.33 -6.04
C ALA A 55 1.97 8.49 -5.47
N LEU A 56 1.65 7.34 -6.09
CA LEU A 56 0.57 6.45 -5.70
C LEU A 56 1.14 5.13 -5.18
N PHE A 57 0.50 4.54 -4.19
CA PHE A 57 0.79 3.17 -3.77
C PHE A 57 -0.50 2.37 -3.71
N LEU A 58 -0.61 1.32 -4.51
CA LEU A 58 -1.71 0.36 -4.46
C LEU A 58 -1.26 -0.88 -3.69
N ALA A 59 -1.91 -1.14 -2.55
CA ALA A 59 -1.80 -2.38 -1.79
C ALA A 59 -3.01 -3.27 -2.13
N PRO A 60 -2.87 -4.28 -2.97
CA PRO A 60 -3.96 -5.18 -3.29
C PRO A 60 -4.26 -6.13 -2.13
N GLN A 61 -5.44 -6.73 -2.11
CA GLN A 61 -5.90 -7.68 -1.09
C GLN A 61 -4.88 -8.81 -0.84
N VAL A 62 -4.28 -9.35 -1.90
CA VAL A 62 -3.16 -10.30 -1.81
C VAL A 62 -1.89 -9.59 -2.23
N PRO A 63 -0.97 -9.29 -1.28
CA PRO A 63 0.25 -8.60 -1.61
C PRO A 63 1.13 -9.39 -2.59
N PRO A 64 1.61 -8.77 -3.68
CA PRO A 64 2.47 -9.43 -4.67
C PRO A 64 3.91 -9.52 -4.14
N LEU A 65 4.13 -10.41 -3.20
CA LEU A 65 5.41 -10.65 -2.55
C LEU A 65 6.08 -11.89 -3.17
N PRO A 66 7.27 -11.77 -3.79
CA PRO A 66 7.99 -12.91 -4.35
C PRO A 66 8.34 -13.93 -3.26
N PRO A 67 7.97 -15.23 -3.40
CA PRO A 67 8.05 -16.21 -2.31
C PRO A 67 9.47 -16.45 -1.79
N ARG A 68 10.47 -16.40 -2.67
CA ARG A 68 11.88 -16.62 -2.30
C ARG A 68 12.60 -15.38 -1.78
N GLN A 69 11.97 -14.22 -1.80
CA GLN A 69 12.54 -12.97 -1.33
C GLN A 69 12.52 -12.89 0.20
N ARG A 70 13.48 -12.19 0.78
CA ARG A 70 13.44 -11.87 2.22
C ARG A 70 12.45 -10.74 2.49
N VAL A 71 11.86 -10.74 3.67
CA VAL A 71 10.88 -9.73 4.12
C VAL A 71 11.48 -8.32 4.03
N VAL A 72 12.70 -8.11 4.49
CA VAL A 72 13.39 -6.80 4.39
C VAL A 72 13.40 -6.27 2.96
N THR A 73 13.75 -7.10 1.98
CA THR A 73 13.79 -6.70 0.57
C THR A 73 12.38 -6.46 0.02
N ALA A 74 11.40 -7.30 0.41
CA ALA A 74 10.01 -7.16 0.01
C ALA A 74 9.39 -5.85 0.54
N VAL A 75 9.70 -5.45 1.77
CA VAL A 75 9.26 -4.18 2.36
C VAL A 75 9.93 -3.00 1.65
N LEU A 76 11.25 -3.00 1.52
CA LEU A 76 12.00 -1.90 0.89
C LEU A 76 11.66 -1.72 -0.60
N ALA A 77 11.12 -2.74 -1.27
CA ALA A 77 10.62 -2.62 -2.63
C ALA A 77 9.47 -1.58 -2.78
N GLY A 78 8.85 -1.13 -1.68
CA GLY A 78 7.92 0.01 -1.69
C GLY A 78 8.55 1.32 -2.16
N ARG A 79 9.86 1.46 -2.10
CA ARG A 79 10.60 2.66 -2.52
C ARG A 79 11.05 2.65 -3.98
N LEU A 80 10.97 1.50 -4.65
CA LEU A 80 11.47 1.34 -6.03
C LEU A 80 10.98 2.41 -7.02
N PRO A 81 9.72 2.91 -6.94
CA PRO A 81 9.27 3.96 -7.86
C PRO A 81 10.07 5.26 -7.79
N HIS A 82 10.71 5.55 -6.65
CA HIS A 82 11.49 6.77 -6.40
C HIS A 82 13.01 6.55 -6.54
N GLU A 83 13.46 5.32 -6.74
CA GLU A 83 14.88 4.99 -6.89
C GLU A 83 15.32 4.98 -8.37
N SER A 84 16.60 5.28 -8.59
CA SER A 84 17.21 5.07 -9.91
C SER A 84 17.30 3.57 -10.23
N LEU A 85 17.40 3.21 -11.51
CA LEU A 85 17.53 1.80 -11.93
C LEU A 85 18.71 1.10 -11.24
N TRP A 86 19.86 1.77 -11.09
CA TRP A 86 21.03 1.21 -10.43
C TRP A 86 20.81 1.02 -8.92
N ALA A 87 20.18 1.99 -8.25
CA ALA A 87 19.82 1.86 -6.85
C ALA A 87 18.80 0.72 -6.64
N SER A 88 17.79 0.63 -7.50
CA SER A 88 16.78 -0.44 -7.48
C SER A 88 17.40 -1.83 -7.67
N MET A 89 18.31 -1.99 -8.65
CA MET A 89 19.00 -3.26 -8.85
C MET A 89 19.86 -3.63 -7.64
N ARG A 90 20.58 -2.67 -7.07
CA ARG A 90 21.40 -2.91 -5.87
C ARG A 90 20.54 -3.26 -4.66
N SER A 91 19.44 -2.57 -4.43
CA SER A 91 18.55 -2.79 -3.27
C SER A 91 17.88 -4.16 -3.27
N LEU A 92 17.68 -4.77 -4.44
CA LEU A 92 17.15 -6.13 -4.56
C LEU A 92 18.13 -7.20 -4.05
N PHE A 93 19.43 -6.96 -4.15
CA PHE A 93 20.46 -7.90 -3.70
C PHE A 93 21.04 -7.52 -2.34
N TYR A 94 21.14 -6.22 -2.08
CA TYR A 94 21.73 -5.66 -0.85
C TYR A 94 20.77 -4.60 -0.30
N PRO A 95 19.88 -4.94 0.65
CA PRO A 95 18.98 -3.98 1.26
C PRO A 95 19.81 -2.92 2.02
N VAL A 96 19.68 -1.65 1.58
CA VAL A 96 20.53 -0.55 2.06
C VAL A 96 19.95 0.14 3.30
N ASP A 97 18.62 0.11 3.46
CA ASP A 97 17.92 0.84 4.53
C ASP A 97 17.16 -0.14 5.45
N ILE A 98 17.93 -1.04 6.08
CA ILE A 98 17.37 -2.04 7.01
C ILE A 98 16.62 -1.38 8.18
N PRO A 99 17.12 -0.29 8.82
CA PRO A 99 16.40 0.35 9.93
C PRO A 99 14.99 0.85 9.52
N ARG A 100 14.83 1.34 8.30
CA ARG A 100 13.52 1.78 7.81
C ARG A 100 12.54 0.61 7.64
N ALA A 101 13.02 -0.52 7.14
CA ALA A 101 12.20 -1.73 7.04
C ALA A 101 11.82 -2.26 8.43
N GLU A 102 12.77 -2.26 9.36
CA GLU A 102 12.57 -2.67 10.75
C GLU A 102 11.50 -1.79 11.43
N GLN A 103 11.61 -0.47 11.30
CA GLN A 103 10.63 0.48 11.84
C GLN A 103 9.23 0.25 11.26
N ALA A 104 9.12 0.01 9.95
CA ALA A 104 7.83 -0.27 9.33
C ALA A 104 7.24 -1.61 9.79
N LEU A 105 8.07 -2.63 9.97
CA LEU A 105 7.66 -3.94 10.49
C LEU A 105 7.29 -3.91 11.98
N ALA A 106 7.94 -3.05 12.76
CA ALA A 106 7.61 -2.84 14.18
C ALA A 106 6.17 -2.40 14.37
N GLY A 107 5.66 -1.52 13.50
CA GLY A 107 4.25 -1.11 13.50
C GLY A 107 3.25 -2.23 13.23
N PHE A 108 3.71 -3.43 12.84
CA PHE A 108 2.87 -4.59 12.54
C PHE A 108 3.30 -5.86 13.29
N ASP A 109 4.11 -5.74 14.34
CA ASP A 109 4.63 -6.87 15.15
C ASP A 109 5.33 -7.95 14.32
N LEU A 110 6.22 -7.53 13.40
CA LEU A 110 6.92 -8.44 12.48
C LEU A 110 8.44 -8.23 12.43
N VAL A 111 9.03 -7.57 13.43
CA VAL A 111 10.49 -7.34 13.47
C VAL A 111 11.26 -8.65 13.47
N ASP A 112 10.78 -9.67 14.17
CA ASP A 112 11.37 -11.02 14.23
C ASP A 112 11.41 -11.72 12.87
N LYS A 113 10.60 -11.27 11.91
CA LYS A 113 10.51 -11.80 10.54
C LYS A 113 11.36 -11.07 9.52
N LEU A 114 12.08 -10.02 9.91
CA LEU A 114 12.83 -9.13 9.01
C LEU A 114 13.69 -9.88 7.97
N PHE A 115 14.37 -10.94 8.40
CA PHE A 115 15.26 -11.73 7.54
C PHE A 115 14.67 -13.06 7.07
N GLU A 116 13.42 -13.36 7.47
CA GLU A 116 12.71 -14.55 7.00
C GLU A 116 12.37 -14.45 5.50
N ARG A 117 12.10 -15.61 4.89
CA ARG A 117 11.61 -15.69 3.52
C ARG A 117 10.09 -15.53 3.50
N VAL A 118 9.58 -14.85 2.48
CA VAL A 118 8.14 -14.63 2.30
C VAL A 118 7.34 -15.94 2.24
N ASP A 119 7.89 -17.00 1.65
CA ASP A 119 7.21 -18.31 1.55
C ASP A 119 7.02 -19.02 2.91
N ARG A 120 7.73 -18.60 3.96
CA ARG A 120 7.59 -19.12 5.33
C ARG A 120 6.55 -18.36 6.16
N LEU A 121 6.03 -17.25 5.65
CA LEU A 121 5.04 -16.44 6.35
C LEU A 121 3.63 -17.03 6.20
N SER A 122 2.83 -16.90 7.25
CA SER A 122 1.39 -17.11 7.19
C SER A 122 0.69 -16.08 6.26
N GLY A 123 -0.58 -16.30 5.93
CA GLY A 123 -1.38 -15.37 5.14
C GLY A 123 -1.47 -13.97 5.78
N GLY A 124 -1.78 -13.93 7.08
CA GLY A 124 -1.86 -12.67 7.83
C GLY A 124 -0.51 -11.95 7.99
N GLU A 125 0.61 -12.68 8.14
CA GLU A 125 1.93 -12.08 8.15
C GLU A 125 2.27 -11.48 6.78
N ARG A 126 2.00 -12.18 5.68
CA ARG A 126 2.17 -11.63 4.32
C ARG A 126 1.35 -10.37 4.11
N GLN A 127 0.11 -10.34 4.59
CA GLN A 127 -0.72 -9.14 4.51
C GLN A 127 -0.09 -7.97 5.25
N ARG A 128 0.33 -8.16 6.50
CA ARG A 128 1.01 -7.12 7.29
C ARG A 128 2.34 -6.68 6.67
N VAL A 129 3.11 -7.56 6.05
CA VAL A 129 4.29 -7.21 5.26
C VAL A 129 3.92 -6.30 4.07
N GLY A 130 2.79 -6.58 3.40
CA GLY A 130 2.25 -5.72 2.34
C GLY A 130 1.91 -4.32 2.84
N LEU A 131 1.33 -4.20 4.05
CA LEU A 131 1.05 -2.91 4.69
C LEU A 131 2.34 -2.19 5.12
N ALA A 132 3.32 -2.91 5.69
CA ALA A 132 4.63 -2.35 6.00
C ALA A 132 5.33 -1.81 4.74
N ARG A 133 5.20 -2.49 3.59
CA ARG A 133 5.67 -2.00 2.29
C ARG A 133 4.98 -0.68 1.88
N ALA A 134 3.69 -0.50 2.19
CA ALA A 134 3.00 0.77 1.96
C ALA A 134 3.57 1.90 2.85
N LEU A 135 3.97 1.59 4.09
CA LEU A 135 4.55 2.58 4.99
C LEU A 135 5.93 3.07 4.56
N VAL A 136 6.76 2.23 3.93
CA VAL A 136 8.08 2.66 3.43
C VAL A 136 8.00 3.36 2.09
N SER A 137 6.87 3.28 1.38
CA SER A 137 6.67 4.04 0.14
C SER A 137 6.62 5.53 0.45
N GLU A 138 7.06 6.35 -0.50
CA GLU A 138 6.98 7.82 -0.40
C GLU A 138 5.71 8.37 -1.06
N ALA A 139 4.74 7.51 -1.31
CA ALA A 139 3.49 7.85 -1.95
C ALA A 139 2.66 8.82 -1.11
N SER A 140 2.10 9.84 -1.76
CA SER A 140 1.16 10.80 -1.19
C SER A 140 -0.28 10.28 -1.17
N LEU A 141 -0.60 9.26 -1.99
CA LEU A 141 -1.88 8.58 -2.01
C LEU A 141 -1.69 7.08 -1.81
N LEU A 142 -2.24 6.57 -0.73
CA LEU A 142 -2.27 5.15 -0.39
C LEU A 142 -3.66 4.59 -0.72
N LEU A 143 -3.70 3.62 -1.61
CA LEU A 143 -4.88 2.88 -2.02
C LEU A 143 -4.76 1.46 -1.48
N VAL A 144 -5.64 1.06 -0.58
CA VAL A 144 -5.50 -0.22 0.14
C VAL A 144 -6.76 -1.05 0.00
N ASP A 145 -6.63 -2.20 -0.65
CA ASP A 145 -7.75 -3.08 -0.95
C ASP A 145 -7.87 -4.17 0.12
N GLU A 146 -8.94 -4.14 0.90
CA GLU A 146 -9.30 -5.10 1.93
C GLU A 146 -8.11 -5.49 2.85
N PRO A 147 -7.47 -4.50 3.53
CA PRO A 147 -6.24 -4.72 4.28
C PRO A 147 -6.36 -5.70 5.45
N LEU A 148 -7.57 -6.06 5.84
CA LEU A 148 -7.87 -6.80 7.06
C LEU A 148 -8.34 -8.23 6.81
N SER A 149 -8.51 -8.64 5.55
CA SER A 149 -9.19 -9.89 5.17
C SER A 149 -8.55 -11.18 5.69
N ALA A 150 -7.25 -11.17 5.99
CA ALA A 150 -6.51 -12.33 6.50
C ALA A 150 -6.08 -12.18 7.96
N LEU A 151 -6.63 -11.20 8.71
CA LEU A 151 -6.26 -10.87 10.07
C LEU A 151 -7.38 -11.22 11.06
N ASP A 152 -6.99 -11.66 12.25
CA ASP A 152 -7.92 -11.73 13.38
C ASP A 152 -8.32 -10.31 13.84
N PRO A 153 -9.43 -10.14 14.59
CA PRO A 153 -9.95 -8.82 14.93
C PRO A 153 -8.95 -7.92 15.65
N THR A 154 -8.16 -8.45 16.58
CA THR A 154 -7.18 -7.65 17.34
C THR A 154 -6.06 -7.13 16.45
N ARG A 155 -5.52 -7.99 15.58
CA ARG A 155 -4.48 -7.60 14.60
C ARG A 155 -5.04 -6.68 13.52
N ALA A 156 -6.29 -6.87 13.12
CA ALA A 156 -6.97 -6.01 12.17
C ALA A 156 -7.07 -4.57 12.69
N GLU A 157 -7.52 -4.41 13.95
CA GLU A 157 -7.63 -3.10 14.60
C GLU A 157 -6.26 -2.43 14.71
N HIS A 158 -5.24 -3.14 15.21
CA HIS A 158 -3.87 -2.62 15.31
C HIS A 158 -3.28 -2.22 13.95
N ALA A 159 -3.47 -3.06 12.93
CA ALA A 159 -2.98 -2.77 11.59
C ALA A 159 -3.65 -1.53 10.98
N MET A 160 -4.96 -1.36 11.17
CA MET A 160 -5.68 -0.18 10.69
C MET A 160 -5.24 1.08 11.43
N GLN A 161 -5.09 1.02 12.75
CA GLN A 161 -4.59 2.13 13.55
C GLN A 161 -3.19 2.55 13.10
N THR A 162 -2.27 1.60 12.94
CA THR A 162 -0.91 1.87 12.46
C THR A 162 -0.92 2.54 11.09
N LEU A 163 -1.72 2.03 10.15
CA LEU A 163 -1.81 2.55 8.79
C LEU A 163 -2.38 3.99 8.78
N THR A 164 -3.48 4.22 9.48
CA THR A 164 -4.14 5.54 9.54
C THR A 164 -3.26 6.59 10.23
N GLN A 165 -2.62 6.23 11.35
CA GLN A 165 -1.69 7.13 12.04
C GLN A 165 -0.47 7.47 11.18
N ALA A 166 0.14 6.49 10.52
CA ALA A 166 1.27 6.73 9.64
C ALA A 166 0.91 7.60 8.43
N ALA A 167 -0.28 7.41 7.83
CA ALA A 167 -0.77 8.25 6.75
C ALA A 167 -0.98 9.70 7.24
N ARG A 168 -1.62 9.90 8.39
CA ARG A 168 -1.82 11.23 9.00
C ARG A 168 -0.50 11.92 9.30
N ALA A 169 0.44 11.23 9.93
CA ALA A 169 1.72 11.79 10.34
C ALA A 169 2.53 12.39 9.18
N ARG A 170 2.36 11.88 7.96
CA ARG A 170 3.04 12.37 6.75
C ARG A 170 2.13 13.15 5.78
N GLY A 171 0.88 13.44 6.19
CA GLY A 171 -0.09 14.16 5.35
C GLY A 171 -0.51 13.41 4.09
N ALA A 172 -0.36 12.08 4.07
CA ALA A 172 -0.76 11.26 2.93
C ALA A 172 -2.28 11.00 2.94
N THR A 173 -2.89 11.02 1.77
CA THR A 173 -4.28 10.58 1.58
C THR A 173 -4.33 9.05 1.67
N LEU A 174 -5.29 8.51 2.41
CA LEU A 174 -5.52 7.09 2.53
C LEU A 174 -6.94 6.75 2.04
N VAL A 175 -7.03 5.85 1.08
CA VAL A 175 -8.31 5.26 0.63
C VAL A 175 -8.26 3.76 0.87
N ALA A 176 -9.11 3.25 1.75
CA ALA A 176 -9.19 1.83 2.06
C ALA A 176 -10.56 1.25 1.71
N THR A 177 -10.60 0.09 1.08
CA THR A 177 -11.84 -0.67 0.95
C THR A 177 -12.01 -1.57 2.16
N LEU A 178 -13.19 -1.58 2.74
CA LEU A 178 -13.53 -2.35 3.92
C LEU A 178 -14.86 -3.08 3.74
N HIS A 179 -14.98 -4.25 4.38
CA HIS A 179 -16.26 -4.95 4.52
C HIS A 179 -16.93 -4.66 5.86
N GLN A 180 -16.13 -4.38 6.89
CA GLN A 180 -16.60 -4.17 8.26
C GLN A 180 -16.91 -2.68 8.47
N VAL A 181 -18.19 -2.36 8.64
CA VAL A 181 -18.66 -0.99 8.87
C VAL A 181 -18.11 -0.41 10.17
N ASP A 182 -18.05 -1.23 11.22
CA ASP A 182 -17.54 -0.81 12.52
C ASP A 182 -16.08 -0.33 12.46
N MET A 183 -15.23 -1.07 11.72
CA MET A 183 -13.84 -0.69 11.49
C MET A 183 -13.72 0.62 10.70
N ALA A 184 -14.62 0.85 9.75
CA ALA A 184 -14.63 2.11 9.00
C ALA A 184 -15.02 3.29 9.91
N LEU A 185 -16.09 3.16 10.69
CA LEU A 185 -16.56 4.21 11.62
C LEU A 185 -15.54 4.50 12.73
N MET A 186 -14.75 3.51 13.14
CA MET A 186 -13.77 3.65 14.22
C MET A 186 -12.50 4.38 13.76
N HIS A 187 -12.07 4.19 12.52
CA HIS A 187 -10.76 4.65 12.04
C HIS A 187 -10.81 5.78 11.01
N PHE A 188 -11.97 5.97 10.37
CA PHE A 188 -12.18 7.00 9.35
C PHE A 188 -13.22 8.01 9.83
N PRO A 189 -12.98 9.32 9.64
CA PRO A 189 -13.90 10.39 10.08
C PRO A 189 -15.21 10.41 9.32
#